data_91fbbde67f91908ef0acf8c31d2be2f6
#
_entry.id   91fbbde67f91908ef0acf8c31d2be2f6
#
_cell.length_a   1.000
_cell.length_b   1.000
_cell.length_c   1.000
_cell.angle_alpha   90.00
_cell.angle_beta   90.00
_cell.angle_gamma   90.00
#
_symmetry.space_group_name_H-M   'P 1'
#
loop_
_entity.id
_entity.type
_entity.pdbx_description
1 polymer ?
#
loop_
_entity_poly.entity_id
_entity_poly.type
_entity_poly.pdbx_seq_one_letter_code
_entity_poly.pdbx_strand_id
1 'polypeptide(L)'
;MGGPEYSKYVYPYQVKGAPIDMSFPKEGAFAGVNCQVFVKGGPNPDLGAAFMNRVLDPKIQQGLAEATIAAPSVGDIEFKPNIAKMLPYPDRKMDELGLFSPDWAYINKERPGWIEKMAQIFVA
;
A
#
# COMPACT_ATOMS: atom_id res chain seq x y z
N MET A 1 3.37 -13.97 -17.86
CA MET A 1 2.08 -13.92 -17.13
C MET A 1 2.16 -12.79 -16.11
N GLY A 2 1.17 -11.94 -16.05
CA GLY A 2 1.11 -10.79 -15.13
C GLY A 2 -0.28 -10.65 -14.54
N GLY A 3 -0.41 -9.90 -13.46
CA GLY A 3 -1.68 -9.61 -12.81
C GLY A 3 -1.54 -8.38 -11.91
N PRO A 4 -2.65 -7.85 -11.37
CA PRO A 4 -2.61 -6.76 -10.43
C PRO A 4 -1.96 -7.23 -9.12
N GLU A 5 -0.91 -6.53 -8.68
CA GLU A 5 -0.19 -6.88 -7.47
C GLU A 5 0.34 -5.63 -6.75
N TYR A 6 0.58 -5.73 -5.46
CA TYR A 6 1.19 -4.66 -4.68
C TYR A 6 2.71 -4.67 -4.81
N SER A 7 3.31 -3.49 -4.87
CA SER A 7 4.77 -3.30 -4.93
C SER A 7 5.53 -4.08 -3.86
N LYS A 8 4.98 -4.16 -2.65
CA LYS A 8 5.56 -4.91 -1.52
C LYS A 8 5.74 -6.41 -1.79
N TYR A 9 5.01 -6.98 -2.75
CA TYR A 9 5.15 -8.38 -3.13
C TYR A 9 6.05 -8.58 -4.34
N VAL A 10 6.24 -7.56 -5.17
CA VAL A 10 7.06 -7.62 -6.38
C VAL A 10 8.51 -7.25 -6.12
N TYR A 11 8.74 -6.10 -5.51
CA TYR A 11 10.10 -5.58 -5.31
C TYR A 11 11.06 -6.47 -4.50
N PRO A 12 10.65 -7.20 -3.45
CA PRO A 12 11.55 -8.12 -2.76
C PRO A 12 12.11 -9.24 -3.63
N TYR A 13 11.35 -9.69 -4.63
CA TYR A 13 11.82 -10.67 -5.60
C TYR A 13 12.74 -10.04 -6.65
N GLN A 14 12.41 -8.83 -7.10
CA GLN A 14 13.26 -8.07 -8.01
C GLN A 14 14.64 -7.80 -7.40
N VAL A 15 14.69 -7.41 -6.13
CA VAL A 15 15.95 -7.21 -5.39
C VAL A 15 16.78 -8.50 -5.30
N LYS A 16 16.13 -9.65 -5.27
CA LYS A 16 16.78 -10.98 -5.29
C LYS A 16 17.17 -11.45 -6.69
N GLY A 17 16.98 -10.63 -7.71
CA GLY A 17 17.38 -10.93 -9.09
C GLY A 17 16.31 -11.67 -9.92
N ALA A 18 15.08 -11.77 -9.44
CA ALA A 18 14.00 -12.32 -10.26
C ALA A 18 13.73 -11.41 -11.48
N PRO A 19 13.51 -11.96 -12.69
CA PRO A 19 13.26 -11.19 -13.91
C PRO A 19 11.79 -10.72 -13.96
N ILE A 20 11.38 -9.95 -12.98
CA ILE A 20 10.04 -9.38 -12.86
C ILE A 20 10.13 -7.88 -12.69
N ASP A 21 9.11 -7.15 -13.15
CA ASP A 21 9.00 -5.71 -12.99
C ASP A 21 7.55 -5.29 -12.82
N MET A 22 7.34 -4.04 -12.41
CA MET A 22 6.02 -3.42 -12.28
C MET A 22 5.84 -2.35 -13.35
N SER A 23 4.66 -2.32 -13.95
CA SER A 23 4.22 -1.25 -14.81
C SER A 23 2.97 -0.59 -14.24
N PHE A 24 2.87 0.72 -14.43
CA PHE A 24 1.70 1.49 -14.07
C PHE A 24 0.91 1.80 -15.34
N PRO A 25 -0.37 1.38 -15.43
CA PRO A 25 -1.20 1.67 -16.59
C PRO A 25 -1.37 3.19 -16.80
N LYS A 26 -1.54 3.63 -18.03
CA LYS A 26 -1.79 5.05 -18.35
C LYS A 26 -3.10 5.55 -17.76
N GLU A 27 -4.06 4.65 -17.59
CA GLU A 27 -5.37 4.89 -16.99
C GLU A 27 -5.29 5.12 -15.48
N GLY A 28 -4.13 4.86 -14.88
CA GLY A 28 -3.88 4.93 -13.45
C GLY A 28 -3.82 3.58 -12.76
N ALA A 29 -3.37 3.57 -11.53
CA ALA A 29 -3.28 2.39 -10.69
C ALA A 29 -3.86 2.67 -9.29
N PHE A 30 -4.32 1.64 -8.61
CA PHE A 30 -4.85 1.77 -7.25
C PHE A 30 -3.76 2.13 -6.24
N ALA A 31 -4.01 3.18 -5.45
CA ALA A 31 -3.29 3.44 -4.22
C ALA A 31 -3.90 2.62 -3.09
N GLY A 32 -3.26 1.54 -2.70
CA GLY A 32 -3.66 0.76 -1.54
C GLY A 32 -3.16 1.40 -0.24
N VAL A 33 -4.08 1.87 0.60
CA VAL A 33 -3.75 2.50 1.88
C VAL A 33 -3.88 1.49 3.01
N ASN A 34 -2.80 1.28 3.77
CA ASN A 34 -2.85 0.51 5.01
C ASN A 34 -3.16 1.46 6.16
N CYS A 35 -4.17 1.15 6.95
CA CYS A 35 -4.61 1.97 8.06
C CYS A 35 -4.40 1.26 9.39
N GLN A 36 -4.04 2.01 10.42
CA GLN A 36 -4.20 1.59 11.80
C GLN A 36 -5.54 2.09 12.31
N VAL A 37 -6.25 1.26 13.04
CA VAL A 37 -7.56 1.61 13.61
C VAL A 37 -7.52 1.54 15.13
N PHE A 38 -8.12 2.52 15.77
CA PHE A 38 -8.30 2.55 17.21
C PHE A 38 -9.63 1.86 17.56
N VAL A 39 -9.56 0.77 18.31
CA VAL A 39 -10.75 0.01 18.70
C VAL A 39 -11.46 0.70 19.86
N LYS A 40 -12.68 1.18 19.63
CA LYS A 40 -13.53 1.79 20.66
C LYS A 40 -13.86 0.74 21.74
N GLY A 41 -13.63 1.12 23.01
CA GLY A 41 -13.88 0.22 24.14
C GLY A 41 -12.77 -0.83 24.37
N GLY A 42 -11.63 -0.70 23.72
CA GLY A 42 -10.46 -1.54 24.02
C GLY A 42 -9.97 -1.37 25.46
N PRO A 43 -9.26 -2.38 26.03
CA PRO A 43 -8.89 -2.40 27.44
C PRO A 43 -7.84 -1.35 27.85
N ASN A 44 -7.04 -0.86 26.89
CA ASN A 44 -5.92 0.05 27.15
C ASN A 44 -5.91 1.22 26.14
N PRO A 45 -6.86 2.16 26.21
CA PRO A 45 -6.98 3.23 25.23
C PRO A 45 -5.75 4.16 25.18
N ASP A 46 -5.18 4.50 26.35
CA ASP A 46 -4.01 5.38 26.42
C ASP A 46 -2.77 4.74 25.80
N LEU A 47 -2.56 3.44 26.02
CA LEU A 47 -1.48 2.69 25.41
C LEU A 47 -1.67 2.58 23.89
N GLY A 48 -2.91 2.38 23.44
CA GLY A 48 -3.25 2.38 22.01
C GLY A 48 -2.94 3.72 21.35
N ALA A 49 -3.31 4.82 21.98
CA ALA A 49 -3.00 6.17 21.51
C ALA A 49 -1.49 6.44 21.48
N ALA A 50 -0.78 6.07 22.53
CA ALA A 50 0.67 6.19 22.61
C ALA A 50 1.38 5.38 21.51
N PHE A 51 0.91 4.14 21.23
CA PHE A 51 1.41 3.31 20.16
C PHE A 51 1.18 3.95 18.78
N MET A 52 -0.03 4.42 18.50
CA MET A 52 -0.33 5.09 17.22
C MET A 52 0.55 6.33 17.01
N ASN A 53 0.70 7.15 18.07
CA ASN A 53 1.59 8.30 18.02
C ASN A 53 3.06 7.89 17.81
N ARG A 54 3.52 6.81 18.45
CA ARG A 54 4.89 6.31 18.27
C ARG A 54 5.16 5.82 16.85
N VAL A 55 4.18 5.20 16.21
CA VAL A 55 4.33 4.73 14.82
C VAL A 55 4.51 5.89 13.83
N LEU A 56 4.04 7.09 14.16
CA LEU A 56 4.24 8.28 13.34
C LEU A 56 5.64 8.92 13.49
N ASP A 57 6.49 8.41 14.38
CA ASP A 57 7.89 8.86 14.48
C ASP A 57 8.61 8.64 13.14
N PRO A 58 9.33 9.66 12.58
CA PRO A 58 9.96 9.56 11.27
C PRO A 58 10.92 8.38 11.12
N LYS A 59 11.67 8.03 12.18
CA LYS A 59 12.60 6.88 12.15
C LYS A 59 11.85 5.55 12.10
N ILE A 60 10.72 5.46 12.78
CA ILE A 60 9.86 4.27 12.71
C ILE A 60 9.24 4.17 11.32
N GLN A 61 8.70 5.26 10.81
CA GLN A 61 8.13 5.33 9.45
C GLN A 61 9.16 4.99 8.37
N GLN A 62 10.39 5.47 8.50
CA GLN A 62 11.48 5.09 7.60
C GLN A 62 11.75 3.59 7.63
N GLY A 63 11.89 3.01 8.82
CA GLY A 63 12.11 1.56 8.97
C GLY A 63 10.95 0.73 8.43
N LEU A 64 9.72 1.14 8.66
CA LEU A 64 8.53 0.47 8.12
C LEU A 64 8.50 0.55 6.59
N ALA A 65 8.74 1.73 6.02
CA ALA A 65 8.76 1.91 4.57
C ALA A 65 9.84 1.05 3.89
N GLU A 66 11.04 1.00 4.46
CA GLU A 66 12.14 0.17 3.94
C GLU A 66 11.83 -1.34 4.06
N ALA A 67 11.20 -1.76 5.15
CA ALA A 67 10.87 -3.18 5.38
C ALA A 67 9.69 -3.68 4.53
N THR A 68 8.72 -2.79 4.26
CA THR A 68 7.47 -3.18 3.58
C THR A 68 7.39 -2.71 2.13
N ILE A 69 8.32 -1.88 1.69
CA ILE A 69 8.28 -1.17 0.39
C ILE A 69 6.93 -0.46 0.19
N ALA A 70 6.52 0.26 1.22
CA ALA A 70 5.31 1.08 1.22
C ALA A 70 5.65 2.52 1.58
N ALA A 71 4.95 3.49 0.97
CA ALA A 71 5.16 4.90 1.28
C ALA A 71 4.85 5.20 2.74
N PRO A 72 5.66 6.05 3.42
CA PRO A 72 5.37 6.47 4.77
C PRO A 72 4.16 7.41 4.82
N SER A 73 3.55 7.53 6.01
CA SER A 73 2.43 8.45 6.26
C SER A 73 2.88 9.84 6.71
N VAL A 74 4.19 10.05 6.86
CA VAL A 74 4.77 11.35 7.29
C VAL A 74 5.71 11.86 6.21
N GLY A 75 5.83 13.19 6.10
CA GLY A 75 6.73 13.86 5.15
C GLY A 75 8.19 13.86 5.59
N ASP A 76 9.04 14.43 4.73
CA ASP A 76 10.44 14.74 4.99
C ASP A 76 11.33 13.56 5.41
N ILE A 77 11.05 12.38 4.86
CA ILE A 77 11.90 11.19 5.05
C ILE A 77 12.78 11.01 3.81
N GLU A 78 14.08 10.95 4.03
CA GLU A 78 15.05 10.62 3.00
C GLU A 78 15.30 9.11 2.97
N PHE A 79 15.22 8.53 1.76
CA PHE A 79 15.51 7.12 1.52
C PHE A 79 16.77 6.94 0.69
N LYS A 80 17.43 5.80 0.87
CA LYS A 80 18.52 5.38 -0.02
C LYS A 80 18.01 5.30 -1.48
N PRO A 81 18.84 5.64 -2.48
CA PRO A 81 18.41 5.71 -3.88
C PRO A 81 17.73 4.44 -4.42
N ASN A 82 18.16 3.27 -3.96
CA ASN A 82 17.59 1.98 -4.35
C ASN A 82 16.17 1.77 -3.78
N ILE A 83 15.89 2.29 -2.59
CA ILE A 83 14.56 2.25 -1.97
C ILE A 83 13.68 3.36 -2.52
N ALA A 84 14.19 4.59 -2.63
CA ALA A 84 13.44 5.74 -3.11
C ALA A 84 12.79 5.52 -4.48
N LYS A 85 13.47 4.83 -5.39
CA LYS A 85 12.92 4.52 -6.72
C LYS A 85 11.77 3.51 -6.71
N MET A 86 11.66 2.70 -5.64
CA MET A 86 10.62 1.67 -5.48
C MET A 86 9.36 2.20 -4.79
N LEU A 87 9.48 3.33 -4.08
CA LEU A 87 8.38 3.92 -3.32
C LEU A 87 7.62 4.96 -4.16
N PRO A 88 6.28 5.01 -4.08
CA PRO A 88 5.48 6.11 -4.60
C PRO A 88 5.54 7.31 -3.63
N TYR A 89 6.73 7.83 -3.39
CA TYR A 89 7.02 8.88 -2.42
C TYR A 89 8.10 9.83 -2.99
N PRO A 90 8.00 11.15 -2.78
CA PRO A 90 6.92 11.89 -2.12
C PRO A 90 5.61 11.95 -2.94
N ASP A 91 4.56 12.59 -2.41
CA ASP A 91 3.19 12.64 -2.98
C ASP A 91 3.13 13.00 -4.47
N ARG A 92 3.98 13.93 -4.92
CA ARG A 92 4.08 14.27 -6.35
C ARG A 92 4.33 13.06 -7.26
N LYS A 93 5.03 12.04 -6.75
CA LYS A 93 5.29 10.81 -7.50
C LYS A 93 4.03 9.96 -7.63
N MET A 94 3.11 10.06 -6.68
CA MET A 94 1.80 9.41 -6.78
C MET A 94 0.99 9.99 -7.94
N ASP A 95 0.98 11.32 -8.09
CA ASP A 95 0.33 12.01 -9.20
C ASP A 95 0.97 11.65 -10.53
N GLU A 96 2.30 11.67 -10.61
CA GLU A 96 3.07 11.28 -11.80
C GLU A 96 2.79 9.84 -12.25
N LEU A 97 2.54 8.93 -11.31
CA LEU A 97 2.19 7.54 -11.57
C LEU A 97 0.69 7.31 -11.81
N GLY A 98 -0.13 8.37 -11.72
CA GLY A 98 -1.58 8.27 -11.87
C GLY A 98 -2.23 7.41 -10.79
N LEU A 99 -1.68 7.40 -9.57
CA LEU A 99 -2.25 6.63 -8.47
C LEU A 99 -3.52 7.30 -7.97
N PHE A 100 -4.57 6.52 -7.76
CA PHE A 100 -5.83 7.01 -7.26
C PHE A 100 -6.42 6.12 -6.16
N SER A 101 -7.18 6.75 -5.26
CA SER A 101 -7.98 6.01 -4.27
C SER A 101 -9.33 5.67 -4.89
N PRO A 102 -9.73 4.40 -4.92
CA PRO A 102 -11.02 4.01 -5.47
C PRO A 102 -12.19 4.47 -4.60
N ASP A 103 -13.38 4.52 -5.18
CA ASP A 103 -14.63 4.72 -4.43
C ASP A 103 -14.96 3.46 -3.62
N TRP A 104 -14.50 3.45 -2.37
CA TRP A 104 -14.71 2.32 -1.47
C TRP A 104 -16.18 2.09 -1.10
N ALA A 105 -17.03 3.11 -1.14
CA ALA A 105 -18.45 2.96 -0.88
C ALA A 105 -19.11 2.15 -2.00
N TYR A 106 -18.81 2.51 -3.24
CA TYR A 106 -19.27 1.77 -4.42
C TYR A 106 -18.73 0.34 -4.43
N ILE A 107 -17.40 0.16 -4.23
CA ILE A 107 -16.77 -1.16 -4.21
C ILE A 107 -17.41 -2.06 -3.15
N ASN A 108 -17.61 -1.57 -1.94
CA ASN A 108 -18.18 -2.38 -0.86
C ASN A 108 -19.63 -2.80 -1.15
N LYS A 109 -20.39 -1.95 -1.83
CA LYS A 109 -21.75 -2.26 -2.27
C LYS A 109 -21.79 -3.37 -3.33
N GLU A 110 -20.92 -3.28 -4.33
CA GLU A 110 -20.94 -4.19 -5.49
C GLU A 110 -20.10 -5.47 -5.28
N ARG A 111 -19.22 -5.49 -4.27
CA ARG A 111 -18.30 -6.59 -3.99
C ARG A 111 -18.95 -7.97 -3.92
N PRO A 112 -20.12 -8.19 -3.26
CA PRO A 112 -20.72 -9.51 -3.20
C PRO A 112 -21.02 -10.08 -4.58
N GLY A 113 -21.63 -9.28 -5.47
CA GLY A 113 -21.94 -9.71 -6.84
C GLY A 113 -20.68 -9.97 -7.68
N TRP A 114 -19.60 -9.23 -7.45
CA TRP A 114 -18.33 -9.49 -8.12
C TRP A 114 -17.68 -10.78 -7.66
N ILE A 115 -17.76 -11.11 -6.37
CA ILE A 115 -17.25 -12.38 -5.82
C ILE A 115 -18.00 -13.57 -6.45
N GLU A 116 -19.33 -13.50 -6.56
CA GLU A 116 -20.13 -14.53 -7.21
C GLU A 116 -19.73 -14.73 -8.68
N LYS A 117 -19.61 -13.63 -9.44
CA LYS A 117 -19.17 -13.69 -10.84
C LYS A 117 -17.78 -14.31 -10.99
N MET A 118 -16.84 -13.92 -10.14
CA MET A 118 -15.49 -14.48 -10.16
C MET A 118 -15.50 -15.98 -9.82
N ALA A 119 -16.29 -16.40 -8.82
CA ALA A 119 -16.44 -17.81 -8.50
C ALA A 119 -17.00 -18.61 -9.70
N GLN A 120 -17.99 -18.11 -10.42
CA GLN A 120 -18.53 -18.75 -11.61
C GLN A 120 -17.51 -18.89 -12.75
N ILE A 121 -16.58 -17.93 -12.88
CA ILE A 121 -15.54 -17.94 -13.93
C ILE A 121 -14.41 -18.93 -13.59
N PHE A 122 -14.02 -19.04 -12.33
CA PHE A 122 -12.83 -19.77 -11.91
C PHE A 122 -13.10 -21.17 -11.32
N VAL A 123 -14.37 -21.55 -11.12
CA VAL A 123 -14.77 -22.88 -10.63
C VAL A 123 -15.24 -23.80 -11.78
N ALA A 124 -15.03 -23.39 -13.04
CA ALA A 124 -15.34 -24.22 -14.20
C ALA A 124 -14.19 -25.19 -14.54
#